data_81291532d22415999d3c6450726fd755
#
_entry.id   81291532d22415999d3c6450726fd755
#
_cell.length_a   1.000
_cell.length_b   1.000
_cell.length_c   1.000
_cell.angle_alpha   90.00
_cell.angle_beta   90.00
_cell.angle_gamma   90.00
#
_symmetry.space_group_name_H-M   'P 1'
#
loop_
_entity.id
_entity.type
_entity.pdbx_description
1 polymer ?
#
loop_
_entity_poly.entity_id
_entity_poly.type
_entity_poly.pdbx_seq_one_letter_code
_entity_poly.pdbx_strand_id
1 'polypeptide(L)'
;TSIGAGVNIAVAQYFGAKKETDIQESISVSYLIAVIASIFLTAACFLAARPVIFGFLQAPEEMRFDSMAYFLIYSGGIIFQLLYNVTYGILRAHGDSRGALIFLMISAALNIVLDCVFISVFHMGVSGAAAATVIAQAGSAIASFLYLRHIFPDLLPKRRYLYAWKGQGALLMRLSIPIMLQTGVNSIGFLILQRLINSFGAPSIEGYAAMLKVEQLAHIPSQSFNVAISSFAGQNIGAEKLDRARRGYRTTILMGVLISISISIVVLLFDRPLLQIFNITGESLRRAKEHLDILMFFIWTSTITNI
;
A
#
# COMPACT_ATOMS: atom_id res chain seq x y z
N THR A 1 2.37 4.68 1.75
CA THR A 1 1.08 4.64 1.02
C THR A 1 0.17 5.80 1.39
N SER A 2 -0.07 6.10 2.67
CA SER A 2 -1.03 7.13 3.12
C SER A 2 -0.67 8.56 2.65
N ILE A 3 0.62 8.91 2.63
CA ILE A 3 1.07 10.21 2.07
C ILE A 3 0.70 10.30 0.59
N GLY A 4 0.99 9.25 -0.20
CA GLY A 4 0.61 9.22 -1.62
C GLY A 4 -0.89 9.33 -1.86
N ALA A 5 -1.71 8.76 -0.98
CA ALA A 5 -3.17 8.92 -1.04
C ALA A 5 -3.61 10.36 -0.76
N GLY A 6 -3.05 11.00 0.27
CA GLY A 6 -3.30 12.43 0.55
C GLY A 6 -2.90 13.34 -0.60
N VAL A 7 -1.73 13.07 -1.21
CA VAL A 7 -1.25 13.77 -2.41
C VAL A 7 -2.21 13.59 -3.58
N ASN A 8 -2.64 12.35 -3.83
CA ASN A 8 -3.61 12.06 -4.90
C ASN A 8 -4.91 12.87 -4.72
N ILE A 9 -5.46 12.93 -3.51
CA ILE A 9 -6.70 13.67 -3.23
C ILE A 9 -6.48 15.19 -3.46
N ALA A 10 -5.43 15.78 -2.87
CA ALA A 10 -5.17 17.21 -2.99
C ALA A 10 -4.92 17.62 -4.45
N VAL A 11 -4.03 16.93 -5.14
CA VAL A 11 -3.67 17.22 -6.52
C VAL A 11 -4.87 17.00 -7.45
N ALA A 12 -5.69 15.94 -7.25
CA ALA A 12 -6.90 15.70 -8.03
C ALA A 12 -7.92 16.84 -7.88
N GLN A 13 -8.10 17.38 -6.67
CA GLN A 13 -8.97 18.53 -6.43
C GLN A 13 -8.48 19.77 -7.18
N TYR A 14 -7.18 20.08 -7.11
CA TYR A 14 -6.61 21.22 -7.82
C TYR A 14 -6.67 21.06 -9.34
N PHE A 15 -6.48 19.83 -9.85
CA PHE A 15 -6.70 19.52 -11.26
C PHE A 15 -8.13 19.81 -11.69
N GLY A 16 -9.10 19.34 -10.91
CA GLY A 16 -10.52 19.61 -11.17
C GLY A 16 -10.84 21.10 -11.17
N ALA A 17 -10.25 21.85 -10.25
CA ALA A 17 -10.41 23.30 -10.11
C ALA A 17 -9.60 24.10 -11.14
N LYS A 18 -8.74 23.45 -11.95
CA LYS A 18 -7.82 24.08 -12.93
C LYS A 18 -6.87 25.11 -12.29
N LYS A 19 -6.45 24.86 -11.06
CA LYS A 19 -5.56 25.73 -10.29
C LYS A 19 -4.10 25.32 -10.46
N GLU A 20 -3.47 25.69 -11.56
CA GLU A 20 -2.11 25.26 -11.93
C GLU A 20 -1.06 25.61 -10.88
N THR A 21 -1.14 26.79 -10.25
CA THR A 21 -0.21 27.19 -9.19
C THR A 21 -0.34 26.30 -7.98
N ASP A 22 -1.57 26.04 -7.49
CA ASP A 22 -1.83 25.18 -6.34
C ASP A 22 -1.39 23.71 -6.61
N ILE A 23 -1.53 23.24 -7.86
CA ILE A 23 -0.99 21.93 -8.29
C ILE A 23 0.52 21.88 -8.08
N GLN A 24 1.25 22.87 -8.60
CA GLN A 24 2.71 22.96 -8.51
C GLN A 24 3.20 23.08 -7.06
N GLU A 25 2.51 23.90 -6.26
CA GLU A 25 2.77 24.05 -4.83
C GLU A 25 2.58 22.73 -4.11
N SER A 26 1.43 22.06 -4.30
CA SER A 26 1.12 20.79 -3.67
C SER A 26 2.11 19.69 -4.06
N ILE A 27 2.48 19.59 -5.34
CA ILE A 27 3.48 18.65 -5.83
C ILE A 27 4.84 18.91 -5.17
N SER A 28 5.32 20.17 -5.20
CA SER A 28 6.65 20.49 -4.69
C SER A 28 6.76 20.26 -3.18
N VAL A 29 5.71 20.62 -2.43
CA VAL A 29 5.64 20.38 -0.99
C VAL A 29 5.49 18.88 -0.67
N SER A 30 4.80 18.10 -1.50
CA SER A 30 4.67 16.65 -1.30
C SER A 30 6.02 15.93 -1.36
N TYR A 31 6.86 16.27 -2.33
CA TYR A 31 8.22 15.74 -2.41
C TYR A 31 9.08 16.17 -1.21
N LEU A 32 8.96 17.42 -0.76
CA LEU A 32 9.65 17.89 0.43
C LEU A 32 9.22 17.09 1.68
N ILE A 33 7.92 16.90 1.88
CA ILE A 33 7.37 16.09 2.98
C ILE A 33 7.89 14.65 2.90
N ALA A 34 7.89 14.05 1.70
CA ALA A 34 8.39 12.68 1.52
C ALA A 34 9.86 12.55 1.91
N VAL A 35 10.71 13.50 1.54
CA VAL A 35 12.14 13.50 1.93
C VAL A 35 12.30 13.68 3.43
N ILE A 36 11.64 14.67 4.03
CA ILE A 36 11.74 14.91 5.48
C ILE A 36 11.20 13.70 6.26
N ALA A 37 10.04 13.18 5.87
CA ALA A 37 9.44 12.01 6.51
C ALA A 37 10.31 10.77 6.36
N SER A 38 10.95 10.55 5.21
CA SER A 38 11.85 9.42 5.01
C SER A 38 13.07 9.48 5.91
N ILE A 39 13.70 10.65 6.03
CA ILE A 39 14.86 10.85 6.91
C ILE A 39 14.47 10.58 8.36
N PHE A 40 13.35 11.16 8.80
CA PHE A 40 12.85 10.97 10.17
C PHE A 40 12.51 9.51 10.46
N LEU A 41 11.76 8.85 9.55
CA LEU A 41 11.38 7.45 9.72
C LEU A 41 12.58 6.51 9.68
N THR A 42 13.53 6.72 8.77
CA THR A 42 14.76 5.94 8.71
C THR A 42 15.56 6.08 9.99
N ALA A 43 15.76 7.30 10.48
CA ALA A 43 16.45 7.55 11.76
C ALA A 43 15.71 6.88 12.93
N ALA A 44 14.39 7.03 13.00
CA ALA A 44 13.57 6.38 14.03
C ALA A 44 13.68 4.85 13.98
N CYS A 45 13.63 4.25 12.77
CA CYS A 45 13.80 2.82 12.59
C CYS A 45 15.19 2.35 13.02
N PHE A 46 16.25 3.05 12.65
CA PHE A 46 17.60 2.69 13.09
C PHE A 46 17.78 2.75 14.62
N LEU A 47 17.23 3.78 15.27
CA LEU A 47 17.24 3.88 16.72
C LEU A 47 16.40 2.81 17.40
N ALA A 48 15.25 2.48 16.81
CA ALA A 48 14.31 1.49 17.34
C ALA A 48 14.69 0.04 16.99
N ALA A 49 15.63 -0.21 16.08
CA ALA A 49 15.93 -1.55 15.57
C ALA A 49 16.24 -2.56 16.69
N ARG A 50 17.19 -2.21 17.59
CA ARG A 50 17.55 -3.09 18.73
C ARG A 50 16.40 -3.31 19.71
N PRO A 51 15.77 -2.25 20.29
CA PRO A 51 14.67 -2.43 21.23
C PRO A 51 13.47 -3.16 20.63
N VAL A 52 13.20 -2.98 19.32
CA VAL A 52 12.12 -3.69 18.66
C VAL A 52 12.46 -5.17 18.47
N ILE A 53 13.62 -5.50 17.90
CA ILE A 53 13.96 -6.88 17.55
C ILE A 53 14.28 -7.71 18.79
N PHE A 54 15.08 -7.18 19.72
CA PHE A 54 15.52 -7.91 20.91
C PHE A 54 14.56 -7.79 22.10
N GLY A 55 13.92 -6.62 22.26
CA GLY A 55 13.02 -6.36 23.38
C GLY A 55 11.58 -6.75 23.11
N PHE A 56 10.97 -6.16 22.08
CA PHE A 56 9.54 -6.34 21.80
C PHE A 56 9.22 -7.64 21.08
N LEU A 57 9.96 -7.95 19.99
CA LEU A 57 9.75 -9.17 19.19
C LEU A 57 10.41 -10.41 19.83
N GLN A 58 11.37 -10.23 20.72
CA GLN A 58 12.12 -11.31 21.37
C GLN A 58 12.61 -12.36 20.36
N ALA A 59 13.17 -11.89 19.23
CA ALA A 59 13.64 -12.75 18.16
C ALA A 59 14.63 -13.82 18.70
N PRO A 60 14.49 -15.10 18.29
CA PRO A 60 15.43 -16.16 18.64
C PRO A 60 16.87 -15.76 18.28
N GLU A 61 17.84 -16.20 19.07
CA GLU A 61 19.25 -15.78 18.88
C GLU A 61 19.78 -16.05 17.47
N GLU A 62 19.41 -17.19 16.92
CA GLU A 62 19.78 -17.63 15.57
C GLU A 62 19.27 -16.68 14.46
N MET A 63 18.12 -16.04 14.68
CA MET A 63 17.47 -15.15 13.70
C MET A 63 17.74 -13.65 13.95
N ARG A 64 18.39 -13.29 15.05
CA ARG A 64 18.59 -11.88 15.44
C ARG A 64 19.41 -11.10 14.42
N PHE A 65 20.50 -11.71 13.95
CA PHE A 65 21.37 -11.06 12.97
C PHE A 65 20.64 -10.80 11.65
N ASP A 66 19.95 -11.81 11.10
CA ASP A 66 19.22 -11.70 9.85
C ASP A 66 18.04 -10.73 9.96
N SER A 67 17.29 -10.79 11.06
CA SER A 67 16.21 -9.85 11.33
C SER A 67 16.69 -8.40 11.44
N MET A 68 17.83 -8.18 12.07
CA MET A 68 18.45 -6.87 12.18
C MET A 68 18.91 -6.36 10.81
N ALA A 69 19.62 -7.19 10.06
CA ALA A 69 20.11 -6.84 8.72
C ALA A 69 18.96 -6.50 7.78
N TYR A 70 17.91 -7.34 7.75
CA TYR A 70 16.69 -7.08 6.97
C TYR A 70 16.07 -5.74 7.34
N PHE A 71 15.85 -5.52 8.64
CA PHE A 71 15.18 -4.32 9.14
C PHE A 71 15.96 -3.05 8.80
N LEU A 72 17.28 -3.07 8.95
CA LEU A 72 18.13 -1.90 8.67
C LEU A 72 18.22 -1.61 7.18
N ILE A 73 18.41 -2.64 6.33
CA ILE A 73 18.47 -2.49 4.87
C ILE A 73 17.13 -1.95 4.37
N TYR A 74 16.01 -2.57 4.76
CA TYR A 74 14.68 -2.14 4.35
C TYR A 74 14.35 -0.71 4.81
N SER A 75 14.73 -0.36 6.05
CA SER A 75 14.54 0.98 6.59
C SER A 75 15.35 2.04 5.83
N GLY A 76 16.55 1.70 5.38
CA GLY A 76 17.35 2.56 4.49
C GLY A 76 16.68 2.85 3.15
N GLY A 77 15.81 1.95 2.68
CA GLY A 77 15.04 2.08 1.44
C GLY A 77 13.76 2.91 1.53
N ILE A 78 13.34 3.34 2.73
CA ILE A 78 12.07 4.08 2.94
C ILE A 78 11.96 5.32 2.05
N ILE A 79 13.07 6.00 1.76
CA ILE A 79 13.09 7.18 0.89
C ILE A 79 12.57 6.87 -0.52
N PHE A 80 13.02 5.78 -1.11
CA PHE A 80 12.58 5.39 -2.47
C PHE A 80 11.10 5.03 -2.47
N GLN A 81 10.64 4.34 -1.44
CA GLN A 81 9.22 3.99 -1.28
C GLN A 81 8.34 5.24 -1.16
N LEU A 82 8.74 6.23 -0.35
CA LEU A 82 7.95 7.46 -0.18
C LEU A 82 7.95 8.30 -1.46
N LEU A 83 9.10 8.46 -2.12
CA LEU A 83 9.18 9.19 -3.39
C LEU A 83 8.34 8.53 -4.48
N TYR A 84 8.42 7.20 -4.60
CA TYR A 84 7.55 6.45 -5.51
C TYR A 84 6.07 6.69 -5.21
N ASN A 85 5.64 6.59 -3.94
CA ASN A 85 4.24 6.77 -3.57
C ASN A 85 3.73 8.19 -3.87
N VAL A 86 4.56 9.23 -3.72
CA VAL A 86 4.22 10.60 -4.12
C VAL A 86 4.04 10.68 -5.64
N THR A 87 5.02 10.20 -6.41
CA THR A 87 4.94 10.18 -7.88
C THR A 87 3.72 9.41 -8.37
N TYR A 88 3.46 8.25 -7.79
CA TYR A 88 2.29 7.42 -8.06
C TYR A 88 0.97 8.16 -7.78
N GLY A 89 0.90 8.88 -6.66
CA GLY A 89 -0.26 9.71 -6.31
C GLY A 89 -0.51 10.83 -7.31
N ILE A 90 0.56 11.50 -7.77
CA ILE A 90 0.49 12.58 -8.77
C ILE A 90 0.01 12.06 -10.13
N LEU A 91 0.59 10.98 -10.65
CA LEU A 91 0.20 10.37 -11.92
C LEU A 91 -1.29 10.01 -11.92
N ARG A 92 -1.76 9.40 -10.85
CA ARG A 92 -3.17 9.04 -10.71
C ARG A 92 -4.10 10.23 -10.59
N ALA A 93 -3.70 11.26 -9.84
CA ALA A 93 -4.45 12.50 -9.73
C ALA A 93 -4.62 13.18 -11.09
N HIS A 94 -3.62 13.06 -11.97
CA HIS A 94 -3.66 13.55 -13.35
C HIS A 94 -4.52 12.66 -14.27
N GLY A 95 -4.80 11.41 -13.87
CA GLY A 95 -5.57 10.44 -14.66
C GLY A 95 -4.72 9.38 -15.35
N ASP A 96 -3.38 9.41 -15.21
CA ASP A 96 -2.48 8.40 -15.76
C ASP A 96 -2.32 7.20 -14.81
N SER A 97 -3.38 6.42 -14.71
CA SER A 97 -3.35 5.17 -13.94
C SER A 97 -2.55 4.06 -14.63
N ARG A 98 -2.38 4.13 -15.98
CA ARG A 98 -1.60 3.14 -16.73
C ARG A 98 -0.11 3.27 -16.45
N GLY A 99 0.45 4.49 -16.52
CA GLY A 99 1.84 4.74 -16.16
C GLY A 99 2.13 4.29 -14.72
N ALA A 100 1.26 4.68 -13.79
CA ALA A 100 1.38 4.26 -12.39
C ALA A 100 1.43 2.72 -12.23
N LEU A 101 0.55 1.97 -12.93
CA LEU A 101 0.52 0.51 -12.87
C LEU A 101 1.77 -0.13 -13.48
N ILE A 102 2.26 0.38 -14.62
CA ILE A 102 3.44 -0.15 -15.30
C ILE A 102 4.66 -0.13 -14.37
N PHE A 103 4.89 0.97 -13.64
CA PHE A 103 6.02 1.07 -12.70
C PHE A 103 5.87 0.13 -11.51
N LEU A 104 4.64 -0.12 -11.04
CA LEU A 104 4.39 -1.14 -10.02
C LEU A 104 4.75 -2.55 -10.53
N MET A 105 4.34 -2.88 -11.74
CA MET A 105 4.66 -4.18 -12.37
C MET A 105 6.16 -4.35 -12.60
N ILE A 106 6.85 -3.29 -13.07
CA ILE A 106 8.31 -3.31 -13.25
C ILE A 106 8.99 -3.54 -11.90
N SER A 107 8.54 -2.85 -10.85
CA SER A 107 9.07 -3.06 -9.50
C SER A 107 8.92 -4.49 -9.02
N ALA A 108 7.72 -5.06 -9.19
CA ALA A 108 7.45 -6.43 -8.78
C ALA A 108 8.30 -7.44 -9.57
N ALA A 109 8.38 -7.28 -10.90
CA ALA A 109 9.18 -8.16 -11.74
C ALA A 109 10.70 -8.05 -11.40
N LEU A 110 11.20 -6.83 -11.23
CA LEU A 110 12.58 -6.59 -10.83
C LEU A 110 12.88 -7.18 -9.44
N ASN A 111 11.97 -7.04 -8.49
CA ASN A 111 12.13 -7.64 -7.16
C ASN A 111 12.25 -9.16 -7.25
N ILE A 112 11.35 -9.85 -7.99
CA ILE A 112 11.40 -11.30 -8.16
C ILE A 112 12.74 -11.75 -8.77
N VAL A 113 13.19 -11.06 -9.83
CA VAL A 113 14.48 -11.39 -10.48
C VAL A 113 15.64 -11.19 -9.52
N LEU A 114 15.67 -10.07 -8.81
CA LEU A 114 16.74 -9.78 -7.85
C LEU A 114 16.70 -10.72 -6.65
N ASP A 115 15.53 -11.11 -6.15
CA ASP A 115 15.40 -12.13 -5.10
C ASP A 115 16.04 -13.46 -5.55
N CYS A 116 15.70 -13.93 -6.75
CA CYS A 116 16.32 -15.13 -7.31
C CYS A 116 17.84 -15.00 -7.40
N VAL A 117 18.36 -13.87 -7.89
CA VAL A 117 19.80 -13.65 -8.04
C VAL A 117 20.49 -13.57 -6.68
N PHE A 118 20.00 -12.76 -5.76
CA PHE A 118 20.67 -12.51 -4.49
C PHE A 118 20.58 -13.70 -3.54
N ILE A 119 19.45 -14.42 -3.54
CA ILE A 119 19.27 -15.57 -2.68
C ILE A 119 19.91 -16.82 -3.28
N SER A 120 19.65 -17.12 -4.57
CA SER A 120 20.07 -18.40 -5.17
C SER A 120 21.50 -18.38 -5.73
N VAL A 121 21.95 -17.24 -6.28
CA VAL A 121 23.28 -17.13 -6.90
C VAL A 121 24.32 -16.60 -5.91
N PHE A 122 23.99 -15.48 -5.23
CA PHE A 122 24.91 -14.86 -4.26
C PHE A 122 24.80 -15.40 -2.84
N HIS A 123 23.82 -16.26 -2.55
CA HIS A 123 23.59 -16.87 -1.24
C HIS A 123 23.48 -15.85 -0.08
N MET A 124 22.94 -14.66 -0.36
CA MET A 124 22.83 -13.57 0.61
C MET A 124 21.71 -13.78 1.63
N GLY A 125 20.89 -14.83 1.49
CA GLY A 125 19.80 -15.13 2.41
C GLY A 125 18.81 -13.96 2.59
N VAL A 126 18.44 -13.70 3.84
CA VAL A 126 17.44 -12.67 4.21
C VAL A 126 17.90 -11.27 3.86
N SER A 127 19.20 -10.98 3.96
CA SER A 127 19.77 -9.67 3.58
C SER A 127 19.66 -9.41 2.08
N GLY A 128 19.78 -10.48 1.26
CA GLY A 128 19.57 -10.42 -0.18
C GLY A 128 18.13 -10.04 -0.54
N ALA A 129 17.15 -10.63 0.10
CA ALA A 129 15.74 -10.29 -0.09
C ALA A 129 15.44 -8.82 0.27
N ALA A 130 16.00 -8.33 1.39
CA ALA A 130 15.86 -6.92 1.76
C ALA A 130 16.49 -5.99 0.70
N ALA A 131 17.71 -6.29 0.24
CA ALA A 131 18.41 -5.52 -0.78
C ALA A 131 17.67 -5.53 -2.12
N ALA A 132 17.17 -6.69 -2.56
CA ALA A 132 16.37 -6.82 -3.78
C ALA A 132 15.12 -5.92 -3.73
N THR A 133 14.42 -5.92 -2.60
CA THR A 133 13.23 -5.06 -2.40
C THR A 133 13.60 -3.59 -2.50
N VAL A 134 14.66 -3.15 -1.82
CA VAL A 134 15.08 -1.74 -1.83
C VAL A 134 15.54 -1.31 -3.24
N ILE A 135 16.30 -2.14 -3.94
CA ILE A 135 16.75 -1.85 -5.30
C ILE A 135 15.59 -1.79 -6.27
N ALA A 136 14.62 -2.71 -6.17
CA ALA A 136 13.41 -2.69 -6.99
C ALA A 136 12.56 -1.42 -6.76
N GLN A 137 12.43 -1.00 -5.51
CA GLN A 137 11.74 0.24 -5.15
C GLN A 137 12.49 1.47 -5.66
N ALA A 138 13.82 1.50 -5.53
CA ALA A 138 14.66 2.57 -6.06
C ALA A 138 14.55 2.68 -7.58
N GLY A 139 14.64 1.55 -8.29
CA GLY A 139 14.45 1.49 -9.73
C GLY A 139 13.09 2.03 -10.17
N SER A 140 12.02 1.65 -9.47
CA SER A 140 10.67 2.13 -9.73
C SER A 140 10.51 3.63 -9.44
N ALA A 141 11.09 4.11 -8.34
CA ALA A 141 11.06 5.53 -7.99
C ALA A 141 11.78 6.38 -9.04
N ILE A 142 12.95 5.94 -9.48
CA ILE A 142 13.73 6.62 -10.54
C ILE A 142 12.97 6.58 -11.87
N ALA A 143 12.51 5.39 -12.29
CA ALA A 143 11.84 5.21 -13.56
C ALA A 143 10.53 6.03 -13.63
N SER A 144 9.71 6.01 -12.56
CA SER A 144 8.48 6.80 -12.50
C SER A 144 8.75 8.31 -12.49
N PHE A 145 9.82 8.77 -11.83
CA PHE A 145 10.23 10.18 -11.84
C PHE A 145 10.74 10.61 -13.23
N LEU A 146 11.54 9.77 -13.91
CA LEU A 146 11.99 10.05 -15.27
C LEU A 146 10.83 10.08 -16.26
N TYR A 147 9.85 9.19 -16.11
CA TYR A 147 8.62 9.21 -16.87
C TYR A 147 7.85 10.52 -16.65
N LEU A 148 7.65 10.92 -15.39
CA LEU A 148 7.03 12.21 -15.06
C LEU A 148 7.77 13.37 -15.73
N ARG A 149 9.10 13.35 -15.72
CA ARG A 149 9.95 14.37 -16.33
C ARG A 149 9.80 14.42 -17.85
N HIS A 150 9.65 13.28 -18.51
CA HIS A 150 9.58 13.21 -19.97
C HIS A 150 8.18 13.48 -20.52
N ILE A 151 7.14 12.94 -19.87
CA ILE A 151 5.76 13.01 -20.36
C ILE A 151 4.99 14.21 -19.77
N PHE A 152 5.25 14.53 -18.51
CA PHE A 152 4.52 15.57 -17.77
C PHE A 152 5.49 16.55 -17.09
N PRO A 153 6.34 17.30 -17.84
CA PRO A 153 7.37 18.18 -17.26
C PRO A 153 6.77 19.27 -16.36
N ASP A 154 5.52 19.62 -16.59
CA ASP A 154 4.80 20.59 -15.76
C ASP A 154 4.43 20.05 -14.37
N LEU A 155 4.45 18.75 -14.16
CA LEU A 155 4.18 18.10 -12.86
C LEU A 155 5.45 17.84 -12.04
N LEU A 156 6.60 18.36 -12.46
CA LEU A 156 7.84 18.24 -11.69
C LEU A 156 7.86 19.17 -10.48
N PRO A 157 8.46 18.76 -9.36
CA PRO A 157 8.64 19.63 -8.21
C PRO A 157 9.60 20.78 -8.56
N LYS A 158 9.23 22.01 -8.19
CA LYS A 158 10.03 23.23 -8.46
C LYS A 158 10.32 23.96 -7.15
N ARG A 159 11.59 24.27 -6.91
CA ARG A 159 12.05 24.93 -5.67
C ARG A 159 11.30 26.25 -5.38
N ARG A 160 10.90 26.99 -6.40
CA ARG A 160 10.17 28.25 -6.27
C ARG A 160 8.82 28.11 -5.56
N TYR A 161 8.22 26.92 -5.50
CA TYR A 161 6.92 26.70 -4.85
C TYR A 161 7.02 26.18 -3.41
N LEU A 162 8.24 25.97 -2.89
CA LEU A 162 8.43 25.47 -1.52
C LEU A 162 8.02 26.51 -0.44
N TYR A 163 7.84 27.78 -0.80
CA TYR A 163 7.31 28.79 0.13
C TYR A 163 5.90 28.43 0.65
N ALA A 164 5.13 27.69 -0.15
CA ALA A 164 3.77 27.28 0.20
C ALA A 164 3.72 26.12 1.24
N TRP A 165 4.88 25.71 1.79
CA TRP A 165 4.98 24.55 2.67
C TRP A 165 4.04 24.60 3.88
N LYS A 166 3.76 25.80 4.46
CA LYS A 166 2.84 25.93 5.60
C LYS A 166 1.39 25.64 5.20
N GLY A 167 0.92 26.20 4.10
CA GLY A 167 -0.45 26.02 3.61
C GLY A 167 -0.67 24.64 3.01
N GLN A 168 0.10 24.30 1.99
CA GLN A 168 -0.03 23.00 1.31
C GLN A 168 0.40 21.83 2.22
N GLY A 169 1.44 22.02 3.05
CA GLY A 169 1.85 21.02 4.00
C GLY A 169 0.76 20.70 5.04
N ALA A 170 0.11 21.73 5.59
CA ALA A 170 -1.01 21.54 6.50
C ALA A 170 -2.18 20.80 5.84
N LEU A 171 -2.51 21.14 4.59
CA LEU A 171 -3.55 20.45 3.82
C LEU A 171 -3.19 18.98 3.59
N LEU A 172 -1.98 18.70 3.09
CA LEU A 172 -1.52 17.35 2.83
C LEU A 172 -1.49 16.49 4.10
N MET A 173 -1.03 17.06 5.22
CA MET A 173 -1.05 16.35 6.50
C MET A 173 -2.47 16.12 7.00
N ARG A 174 -3.37 17.09 6.87
CA ARG A 174 -4.79 16.94 7.22
C ARG A 174 -5.47 15.83 6.43
N LEU A 175 -5.10 15.63 5.17
CA LEU A 175 -5.62 14.55 4.32
C LEU A 175 -4.94 13.20 4.62
N SER A 176 -3.64 13.21 4.90
CA SER A 176 -2.86 11.98 5.08
C SER A 176 -2.97 11.40 6.49
N ILE A 177 -3.04 12.21 7.56
CA ILE A 177 -3.05 11.74 8.95
C ILE A 177 -4.25 10.82 9.24
N PRO A 178 -5.50 11.13 8.85
CA PRO A 178 -6.61 10.20 9.07
C PRO A 178 -6.39 8.84 8.42
N ILE A 179 -5.86 8.81 7.19
CA ILE A 179 -5.54 7.58 6.46
C ILE A 179 -4.41 6.81 7.17
N MET A 180 -3.41 7.52 7.69
CA MET A 180 -2.32 6.89 8.47
C MET A 180 -2.86 6.27 9.77
N LEU A 181 -3.72 6.99 10.50
CA LEU A 181 -4.34 6.49 11.73
C LEU A 181 -5.23 5.27 11.45
N GLN A 182 -6.06 5.32 10.42
CA GLN A 182 -6.88 4.19 9.99
C GLN A 182 -6.02 2.96 9.68
N THR A 183 -4.95 3.13 8.90
CA THR A 183 -4.01 2.04 8.57
C THR A 183 -3.32 1.51 9.82
N GLY A 184 -2.92 2.39 10.74
CA GLY A 184 -2.29 2.03 12.02
C GLY A 184 -3.22 1.22 12.91
N VAL A 185 -4.46 1.66 13.08
CA VAL A 185 -5.48 0.93 13.86
C VAL A 185 -5.74 -0.45 13.26
N ASN A 186 -5.89 -0.54 11.93
CA ASN A 186 -6.05 -1.82 11.25
C ASN A 186 -4.85 -2.75 11.49
N SER A 187 -3.62 -2.23 11.40
CA SER A 187 -2.40 -3.02 11.65
C SER A 187 -2.33 -3.55 13.08
N ILE A 188 -2.70 -2.74 14.08
CA ILE A 188 -2.79 -3.17 15.48
C ILE A 188 -3.87 -4.24 15.64
N GLY A 189 -5.03 -4.07 15.01
CA GLY A 189 -6.09 -5.08 14.99
C GLY A 189 -5.62 -6.42 14.45
N PHE A 190 -4.87 -6.43 13.34
CA PHE A 190 -4.26 -7.63 12.78
C PHE A 190 -3.25 -8.29 13.74
N LEU A 191 -2.42 -7.51 14.44
CA LEU A 191 -1.48 -8.05 15.41
C LEU A 191 -2.18 -8.72 16.60
N ILE A 192 -3.26 -8.10 17.11
CA ILE A 192 -4.07 -8.67 18.20
C ILE A 192 -4.72 -9.98 17.73
N LEU A 193 -5.32 -9.97 16.54
CA LEU A 193 -5.94 -11.16 15.96
C LEU A 193 -4.91 -12.27 15.74
N GLN A 194 -3.74 -11.95 15.21
CA GLN A 194 -2.66 -12.93 15.02
C GLN A 194 -2.22 -13.56 16.35
N ARG A 195 -2.10 -12.75 17.41
CA ARG A 195 -1.78 -13.27 18.75
C ARG A 195 -2.86 -14.22 19.26
N LEU A 196 -4.13 -13.88 19.03
CA LEU A 196 -5.24 -14.75 19.41
C LEU A 196 -5.20 -16.07 18.62
N ILE A 197 -5.00 -16.01 17.30
CA ILE A 197 -4.89 -17.22 16.45
C ILE A 197 -3.72 -18.11 16.90
N ASN A 198 -2.60 -17.50 17.24
CA ASN A 198 -1.43 -18.24 17.73
C ASN A 198 -1.73 -19.06 19.02
N SER A 199 -2.67 -18.59 19.85
CA SER A 199 -3.06 -19.31 21.07
C SER A 199 -3.87 -20.60 20.80
N PHE A 200 -4.41 -20.78 19.59
CA PHE A 200 -5.16 -21.98 19.20
C PHE A 200 -4.29 -23.10 18.61
N GLY A 201 -2.97 -22.90 18.55
CA GLY A 201 -1.99 -23.92 18.12
C GLY A 201 -1.78 -23.98 16.59
N ALA A 202 -0.83 -24.84 16.19
CA ALA A 202 -0.32 -24.93 14.83
C ALA A 202 -1.40 -25.09 13.74
N PRO A 203 -2.43 -25.95 13.86
CA PRO A 203 -3.43 -26.11 12.81
C PRO A 203 -4.21 -24.79 12.53
N SER A 204 -4.44 -23.98 13.57
CA SER A 204 -5.11 -22.67 13.42
C SER A 204 -4.20 -21.65 12.73
N ILE A 205 -2.93 -21.66 13.06
CA ILE A 205 -1.93 -20.74 12.45
C ILE A 205 -1.80 -21.03 10.96
N GLU A 206 -1.61 -22.29 10.59
CA GLU A 206 -1.51 -22.72 9.19
C GLU A 206 -2.79 -22.40 8.41
N GLY A 207 -3.94 -22.76 8.96
CA GLY A 207 -5.24 -22.50 8.36
C GLY A 207 -5.49 -21.01 8.15
N TYR A 208 -5.20 -20.19 9.16
CA TYR A 208 -5.34 -18.74 9.09
C TYR A 208 -4.40 -18.11 8.04
N ALA A 209 -3.15 -18.57 7.98
CA ALA A 209 -2.18 -18.10 6.99
C ALA A 209 -2.63 -18.37 5.55
N ALA A 210 -3.17 -19.56 5.27
CA ALA A 210 -3.72 -19.91 3.96
C ALA A 210 -4.97 -19.07 3.62
N MET A 211 -5.90 -18.95 4.57
CA MET A 211 -7.11 -18.14 4.44
C MET A 211 -6.79 -16.68 4.14
N LEU A 212 -5.81 -16.06 4.84
CA LEU A 212 -5.38 -14.68 4.58
C LEU A 212 -4.91 -14.46 3.14
N LYS A 213 -4.28 -15.46 2.49
CA LYS A 213 -3.86 -15.33 1.09
C LYS A 213 -5.06 -15.28 0.14
N VAL A 214 -6.08 -16.09 0.40
CA VAL A 214 -7.33 -16.07 -0.38
C VAL A 214 -8.08 -14.75 -0.15
N GLU A 215 -8.18 -14.31 1.10
CA GLU A 215 -8.80 -13.04 1.47
C GLU A 215 -8.13 -11.84 0.78
N GLN A 216 -6.80 -11.76 0.80
CA GLN A 216 -6.03 -10.71 0.13
C GLN A 216 -6.37 -10.61 -1.36
N LEU A 217 -6.47 -11.74 -2.06
CA LEU A 217 -6.87 -11.77 -3.48
C LEU A 217 -8.30 -11.27 -3.67
N ALA A 218 -9.21 -11.66 -2.79
CA ALA A 218 -10.61 -11.22 -2.84
C ALA A 218 -10.78 -9.71 -2.58
N HIS A 219 -9.85 -9.07 -1.84
CA HIS A 219 -9.87 -7.64 -1.55
C HIS A 219 -9.30 -6.76 -2.68
N ILE A 220 -8.54 -7.30 -3.64
CA ILE A 220 -7.91 -6.52 -4.71
C ILE A 220 -8.89 -5.60 -5.47
N PRO A 221 -10.08 -6.07 -5.92
CA PRO A 221 -11.01 -5.20 -6.62
C PRO A 221 -11.53 -4.05 -5.76
N SER A 222 -11.84 -4.31 -4.50
CA SER A 222 -12.30 -3.27 -3.56
C SER A 222 -11.26 -2.15 -3.39
N GLN A 223 -9.99 -2.51 -3.23
CA GLN A 223 -8.90 -1.53 -3.17
C GLN A 223 -8.75 -0.75 -4.48
N SER A 224 -8.93 -1.40 -5.62
CA SER A 224 -8.87 -0.75 -6.93
C SER A 224 -9.98 0.27 -7.11
N PHE A 225 -11.20 -0.03 -6.64
CA PHE A 225 -12.32 0.90 -6.65
C PHE A 225 -12.10 2.10 -5.72
N ASN A 226 -11.59 1.87 -4.51
CA ASN A 226 -11.23 2.93 -3.58
C ASN A 226 -10.28 3.94 -4.22
N VAL A 227 -9.27 3.42 -4.86
CA VAL A 227 -8.26 4.19 -5.54
C VAL A 227 -8.83 5.00 -6.72
N ALA A 228 -9.67 4.38 -7.53
CA ALA A 228 -10.30 5.04 -8.68
C ALA A 228 -11.27 6.15 -8.24
N ILE A 229 -12.11 5.85 -7.24
CA ILE A 229 -13.08 6.83 -6.76
C ILE A 229 -12.42 8.02 -6.07
N SER A 230 -11.30 7.82 -5.37
CA SER A 230 -10.55 8.92 -4.74
C SER A 230 -10.10 9.97 -5.77
N SER A 231 -9.54 9.53 -6.90
CA SER A 231 -9.13 10.44 -7.98
C SER A 231 -10.35 11.07 -8.68
N PHE A 232 -11.36 10.25 -9.01
CA PHE A 232 -12.57 10.72 -9.69
C PHE A 232 -13.34 11.75 -8.84
N ALA A 233 -13.58 11.42 -7.57
CA ALA A 233 -14.28 12.32 -6.65
C ALA A 233 -13.47 13.60 -6.43
N GLY A 234 -12.15 13.49 -6.20
CA GLY A 234 -11.27 14.65 -6.05
C GLY A 234 -11.40 15.62 -7.22
N GLN A 235 -11.24 15.14 -8.45
CA GLN A 235 -11.37 15.99 -9.65
C GLN A 235 -12.77 16.62 -9.80
N ASN A 236 -13.84 15.87 -9.52
CA ASN A 236 -15.20 16.39 -9.66
C ASN A 236 -15.57 17.38 -8.55
N ILE A 237 -15.10 17.16 -7.33
CA ILE A 237 -15.25 18.13 -6.21
C ILE A 237 -14.50 19.42 -6.53
N GLY A 238 -13.25 19.31 -7.01
CA GLY A 238 -12.48 20.49 -7.43
C GLY A 238 -13.13 21.27 -8.57
N ALA A 239 -13.83 20.58 -9.48
CA ALA A 239 -14.57 21.19 -10.58
C ALA A 239 -15.99 21.68 -10.17
N GLU A 240 -16.32 21.64 -8.86
CA GLU A 240 -17.65 22.00 -8.31
C GLU A 240 -18.81 21.13 -8.83
N LYS A 241 -18.51 19.94 -9.42
CA LYS A 241 -19.49 19.00 -9.98
C LYS A 241 -19.92 17.96 -8.94
N LEU A 242 -20.46 18.42 -7.81
CA LEU A 242 -20.81 17.57 -6.66
C LEU A 242 -21.78 16.44 -7.00
N ASP A 243 -22.77 16.70 -7.86
CA ASP A 243 -23.73 15.67 -8.26
C ASP A 243 -23.08 14.56 -9.08
N ARG A 244 -22.05 14.89 -9.89
CA ARG A 244 -21.28 13.92 -10.63
C ARG A 244 -20.41 13.09 -9.68
N ALA A 245 -19.78 13.73 -8.68
CA ALA A 245 -19.03 13.03 -7.65
C ALA A 245 -19.92 12.05 -6.87
N ARG A 246 -21.11 12.48 -6.42
CA ARG A 246 -22.08 11.63 -5.71
C ARG A 246 -22.56 10.45 -6.55
N ARG A 247 -22.89 10.68 -7.82
CA ARG A 247 -23.29 9.59 -8.72
C ARG A 247 -22.14 8.59 -8.92
N GLY A 248 -20.93 9.09 -9.16
CA GLY A 248 -19.75 8.23 -9.28
C GLY A 248 -19.53 7.38 -8.03
N TYR A 249 -19.60 7.98 -6.86
CA TYR A 249 -19.46 7.28 -5.57
C TYR A 249 -20.51 6.17 -5.41
N ARG A 250 -21.79 6.47 -5.63
CA ARG A 250 -22.87 5.47 -5.55
C ARG A 250 -22.69 4.32 -6.55
N THR A 251 -22.31 4.65 -7.79
CA THR A 251 -22.05 3.64 -8.83
C THR A 251 -20.87 2.77 -8.43
N THR A 252 -19.79 3.35 -7.90
CA THR A 252 -18.60 2.63 -7.46
C THR A 252 -18.91 1.69 -6.29
N ILE A 253 -19.70 2.12 -5.31
CA ILE A 253 -20.17 1.24 -4.23
C ILE A 253 -20.97 0.07 -4.79
N LEU A 254 -21.96 0.36 -5.65
CA LEU A 254 -22.81 -0.70 -6.21
C LEU A 254 -21.97 -1.72 -6.99
N MET A 255 -21.08 -1.25 -7.88
CA MET A 255 -20.18 -2.13 -8.65
C MET A 255 -19.24 -2.91 -7.71
N GLY A 256 -18.67 -2.23 -6.71
CA GLY A 256 -17.77 -2.86 -5.73
C GLY A 256 -18.48 -3.97 -4.95
N VAL A 257 -19.69 -3.71 -4.46
CA VAL A 257 -20.50 -4.70 -3.72
C VAL A 257 -20.87 -5.89 -4.62
N LEU A 258 -21.33 -5.63 -5.86
CA LEU A 258 -21.69 -6.70 -6.79
C LEU A 258 -20.49 -7.59 -7.12
N ILE A 259 -19.33 -6.99 -7.38
CA ILE A 259 -18.09 -7.75 -7.65
C ILE A 259 -17.64 -8.51 -6.39
N SER A 260 -17.70 -7.90 -5.21
CA SER A 260 -17.34 -8.58 -3.95
C SER A 260 -18.25 -9.78 -3.67
N ILE A 261 -19.56 -9.65 -3.91
CA ILE A 261 -20.50 -10.77 -3.78
C ILE A 261 -20.18 -11.86 -4.82
N SER A 262 -19.89 -11.48 -6.07
CA SER A 262 -19.54 -12.46 -7.12
C SER A 262 -18.27 -13.23 -6.76
N ILE A 263 -17.23 -12.53 -6.26
CA ILE A 263 -15.98 -13.17 -5.80
C ILE A 263 -16.26 -14.07 -4.60
N SER A 264 -17.07 -13.60 -3.63
CA SER A 264 -17.48 -14.38 -2.48
C SER A 264 -18.12 -15.70 -2.89
N ILE A 265 -19.07 -15.66 -3.82
CA ILE A 265 -19.73 -16.86 -4.33
C ILE A 265 -18.71 -17.82 -4.97
N VAL A 266 -17.81 -17.30 -5.82
CA VAL A 266 -16.76 -18.12 -6.44
C VAL A 266 -15.83 -18.74 -5.38
N VAL A 267 -15.38 -17.95 -4.41
CA VAL A 267 -14.49 -18.45 -3.35
C VAL A 267 -15.19 -19.50 -2.49
N LEU A 268 -16.47 -19.30 -2.13
CA LEU A 268 -17.24 -20.27 -1.35
C LEU A 268 -17.52 -21.57 -2.12
N LEU A 269 -17.72 -21.49 -3.43
CA LEU A 269 -17.90 -22.69 -4.29
C LEU A 269 -16.61 -23.50 -4.46
N PHE A 270 -15.45 -22.82 -4.44
CA PHE A 270 -14.13 -23.40 -4.67
C PHE A 270 -13.22 -23.32 -3.43
N ASP A 271 -13.77 -23.21 -2.24
CA ASP A 271 -13.04 -23.01 -0.98
C ASP A 271 -11.94 -24.06 -0.76
N ARG A 272 -12.30 -25.36 -0.86
CA ARG A 272 -11.37 -26.46 -0.66
C ARG A 272 -10.24 -26.49 -1.68
N PRO A 273 -10.50 -26.47 -3.03
CA PRO A 273 -9.44 -26.39 -4.02
C PRO A 273 -8.51 -25.19 -3.82
N LEU A 274 -9.07 -24.02 -3.50
CA LEU A 274 -8.28 -22.80 -3.29
C LEU A 274 -7.36 -22.90 -2.07
N LEU A 275 -7.88 -23.45 -0.96
CA LEU A 275 -7.09 -23.62 0.25
C LEU A 275 -6.04 -24.73 0.10
N GLN A 276 -6.34 -25.81 -0.66
CA GLN A 276 -5.39 -26.91 -0.90
C GLN A 276 -4.17 -26.48 -1.74
N ILE A 277 -4.24 -25.40 -2.51
CA ILE A 277 -3.07 -24.83 -3.20
C ILE A 277 -1.93 -24.51 -2.20
N PHE A 278 -2.29 -24.20 -0.95
CA PHE A 278 -1.33 -23.89 0.11
C PHE A 278 -0.84 -25.14 0.89
N ASN A 279 -1.08 -26.34 0.35
CA ASN A 279 -0.68 -27.64 0.93
C ASN A 279 -1.18 -27.89 2.37
N ILE A 280 -2.29 -27.28 2.77
CA ILE A 280 -2.92 -27.53 4.07
C ILE A 280 -3.92 -28.69 3.97
N THR A 281 -3.97 -29.52 5.01
CA THR A 281 -4.83 -30.73 5.08
C THR A 281 -5.40 -30.89 6.49
N GLY A 282 -6.32 -31.85 6.64
CA GLY A 282 -6.84 -32.24 7.95
C GLY A 282 -7.48 -31.08 8.73
N GLU A 283 -7.06 -30.90 9.97
CA GLU A 283 -7.59 -29.90 10.90
C GLU A 283 -7.30 -28.45 10.42
N SER A 284 -6.11 -28.21 9.85
CA SER A 284 -5.73 -26.90 9.30
C SER A 284 -6.67 -26.48 8.17
N LEU A 285 -7.01 -27.38 7.27
CA LEU A 285 -7.95 -27.13 6.17
C LEU A 285 -9.37 -26.85 6.70
N ARG A 286 -9.83 -27.62 7.69
CA ARG A 286 -11.14 -27.41 8.31
C ARG A 286 -11.25 -26.03 8.94
N ARG A 287 -10.27 -25.62 9.72
CA ARG A 287 -10.25 -24.29 10.37
C ARG A 287 -10.13 -23.16 9.36
N ALA A 288 -9.29 -23.34 8.35
CA ALA A 288 -9.18 -22.36 7.26
C ALA A 288 -10.53 -22.13 6.57
N LYS A 289 -11.25 -23.22 6.26
CA LYS A 289 -12.56 -23.16 5.64
C LYS A 289 -13.59 -22.45 6.53
N GLU A 290 -13.70 -22.83 7.81
CA GLU A 290 -14.64 -22.20 8.75
C GLU A 290 -14.42 -20.68 8.85
N HIS A 291 -13.16 -20.22 8.90
CA HIS A 291 -12.84 -18.79 8.90
C HIS A 291 -13.16 -18.14 7.56
N LEU A 292 -12.81 -18.79 6.44
CA LEU A 292 -13.03 -18.27 5.10
C LEU A 292 -14.53 -18.11 4.79
N ASP A 293 -15.35 -19.06 5.18
CA ASP A 293 -16.80 -19.04 4.96
C ASP A 293 -17.43 -17.82 5.65
N ILE A 294 -17.04 -17.56 6.90
CA ILE A 294 -17.53 -16.37 7.63
C ILE A 294 -17.06 -15.08 6.98
N LEU A 295 -15.77 -14.98 6.65
CA LEU A 295 -15.22 -13.76 6.05
C LEU A 295 -15.82 -13.48 4.68
N MET A 296 -15.94 -14.48 3.83
CA MET A 296 -16.50 -14.30 2.50
C MET A 296 -17.97 -13.91 2.54
N PHE A 297 -18.74 -14.40 3.51
CA PHE A 297 -20.12 -13.98 3.70
C PHE A 297 -20.26 -12.47 3.97
N PHE A 298 -19.27 -11.87 4.66
CA PHE A 298 -19.26 -10.46 5.05
C PHE A 298 -18.34 -9.56 4.23
N ILE A 299 -17.61 -10.05 3.24
CA ILE A 299 -16.60 -9.28 2.50
C ILE A 299 -17.17 -8.02 1.81
N TRP A 300 -18.43 -8.06 1.41
CA TRP A 300 -19.13 -6.93 0.81
C TRP A 300 -19.26 -5.74 1.78
N THR A 301 -19.36 -6.00 3.10
CA THR A 301 -19.43 -4.91 4.11
C THR A 301 -18.09 -4.16 4.17
N SER A 302 -16.97 -4.89 4.11
CA SER A 302 -15.64 -4.28 4.07
C SER A 302 -15.43 -3.46 2.78
N THR A 303 -16.06 -3.86 1.67
CA THR A 303 -16.04 -3.07 0.43
C THR A 303 -16.73 -1.72 0.60
N ILE A 304 -17.88 -1.67 1.27
CA ILE A 304 -18.59 -0.42 1.56
C ILE A 304 -17.75 0.51 2.46
N THR A 305 -17.06 -0.05 3.45
CA THR A 305 -16.24 0.74 4.37
C THR A 305 -14.90 1.20 3.76
N ASN A 306 -14.40 0.50 2.76
CA ASN A 306 -13.15 0.84 2.08
C ASN A 306 -13.32 1.83 0.92
N ILE A 307 -14.48 1.90 0.26
CA ILE A 307 -14.83 2.85 -0.80
C ILE A 307 -15.40 4.14 -0.21
#